data_917b099d49db7b7bca7bdd4a33a6757b
#
_entry.id   917b099d49db7b7bca7bdd4a33a6757b
#
_cell.length_a   1.000
_cell.length_b   1.000
_cell.length_c   1.000
_cell.angle_alpha   90.00
_cell.angle_beta   90.00
_cell.angle_gamma   90.00
#
_symmetry.space_group_name_H-M   'P 1'
#
loop_
_entity.id
_entity.type
_entity.pdbx_description
1 polymer ?
#
loop_
_entity_poly.entity_id
_entity_poly.type
_entity_poly.pdbx_seq_one_letter_code
_entity_poly.pdbx_strand_id
1 'polypeptide(L)'
;MLQISDVVIGIIIVAFGTSLPELAVSLASALKGEYGLAIGNIVGSNIFNLLAVIGIAAAIEPASLPPSVLSLHIFVMVAFTLVLFAMTYDYDGKAQLSRLEGLALFLAFLAYDGYVIAQNM
;
A
#
# COMPACT_ATOMS: atom_id res chain seq x y z
N MET A 1 -29.18 3.35 12.44
CA MET A 1 -28.26 3.95 11.46
C MET A 1 -26.85 3.66 11.94
N LEU A 2 -26.11 2.88 11.18
CA LEU A 2 -24.67 2.64 11.46
C LEU A 2 -23.96 3.98 11.21
N GLN A 3 -23.50 4.65 12.27
CA GLN A 3 -22.61 5.81 12.15
C GLN A 3 -21.23 5.28 11.77
N ILE A 4 -21.03 5.05 10.47
CA ILE A 4 -19.71 4.73 9.95
C ILE A 4 -18.92 6.04 9.99
N SER A 5 -17.77 6.03 10.67
CA SER A 5 -16.93 7.23 10.74
C SER A 5 -16.41 7.64 9.35
N ASP A 6 -16.21 8.93 9.12
CA ASP A 6 -15.68 9.47 7.86
C ASP A 6 -14.31 8.84 7.52
N VAL A 7 -13.56 8.42 8.54
CA VAL A 7 -12.28 7.72 8.38
C VAL A 7 -12.46 6.36 7.72
N VAL A 8 -13.48 5.59 8.15
CA VAL A 8 -13.77 4.27 7.55
C VAL A 8 -14.25 4.42 6.11
N ILE A 9 -15.08 5.43 5.82
CA ILE A 9 -15.51 5.77 4.46
C ILE A 9 -14.28 6.12 3.60
N GLY A 10 -13.38 6.97 4.12
CA GLY A 10 -12.15 7.35 3.43
C GLY A 10 -11.24 6.15 3.12
N ILE A 11 -11.01 5.28 4.10
CA ILE A 11 -10.15 4.10 3.91
C ILE A 11 -10.78 3.10 2.94
N ILE A 12 -12.06 2.75 3.10
CA ILE A 12 -12.67 1.70 2.29
C ILE A 12 -13.01 2.20 0.89
N ILE A 13 -13.66 3.34 0.75
CA ILE A 13 -14.15 3.80 -0.55
C ILE A 13 -13.07 4.50 -1.36
N VAL A 14 -12.38 5.47 -0.75
CA VAL A 14 -11.40 6.27 -1.47
C VAL A 14 -10.12 5.50 -1.69
N ALA A 15 -9.53 4.92 -0.64
CA ALA A 15 -8.26 4.19 -0.77
C ALA A 15 -8.41 2.96 -1.66
N PHE A 16 -9.47 2.16 -1.47
CA PHE A 16 -9.73 1.00 -2.31
C PHE A 16 -10.00 1.40 -3.77
N GLY A 17 -10.85 2.42 -3.97
CA GLY A 17 -11.20 2.91 -5.30
C GLY A 17 -10.01 3.49 -6.07
N THR A 18 -9.12 4.22 -5.39
CA THR A 18 -7.92 4.79 -6.02
C THR A 18 -6.83 3.76 -6.27
N SER A 19 -6.82 2.63 -5.53
CA SER A 19 -5.84 1.56 -5.72
C SER A 19 -6.27 0.48 -6.72
N LEU A 20 -7.51 0.52 -7.23
CA LEU A 20 -7.99 -0.45 -8.23
C LEU A 20 -7.18 -0.44 -9.54
N PRO A 21 -6.81 0.71 -10.12
CA PRO A 21 -5.97 0.74 -11.31
C PRO A 21 -4.61 0.06 -11.10
N GLU A 22 -3.94 0.34 -9.98
CA GLU A 22 -2.66 -0.27 -9.62
C GLU A 22 -2.78 -1.77 -9.40
N LEU A 23 -3.87 -2.21 -8.76
CA LEU A 23 -4.18 -3.63 -8.58
C LEU A 23 -4.38 -4.32 -9.93
N ALA A 24 -5.12 -3.71 -10.84
CA ALA A 24 -5.38 -4.26 -12.17
C ALA A 24 -4.08 -4.40 -12.99
N VAL A 25 -3.22 -3.39 -12.98
CA VAL A 25 -1.93 -3.42 -13.68
C VAL A 25 -1.01 -4.48 -13.07
N SER A 26 -0.89 -4.51 -11.74
CA SER A 26 -0.02 -5.48 -11.05
C SER A 26 -0.49 -6.92 -11.28
N LEU A 27 -1.81 -7.17 -11.21
CA LEU A 27 -2.38 -8.48 -11.46
C LEU A 27 -2.19 -8.93 -12.92
N ALA A 28 -2.47 -8.04 -13.88
CA ALA A 28 -2.30 -8.33 -15.30
C ALA A 28 -0.82 -8.63 -15.64
N SER A 29 0.11 -7.87 -15.07
CA SER A 29 1.55 -8.09 -15.24
C SER A 29 2.00 -9.42 -14.64
N ALA A 30 1.54 -9.74 -13.43
CA ALA A 30 1.86 -11.00 -12.77
C ALA A 30 1.31 -12.22 -13.55
N LEU A 31 0.09 -12.12 -14.08
CA LEU A 31 -0.51 -13.19 -14.91
C LEU A 31 0.24 -13.41 -16.23
N LYS A 32 0.91 -12.38 -16.75
CA LYS A 32 1.77 -12.48 -17.94
C LYS A 32 3.20 -12.94 -17.62
N GLY A 33 3.53 -13.14 -16.35
CA GLY A 33 4.88 -13.48 -15.91
C GLY A 33 5.85 -12.28 -15.85
N GLU A 34 5.32 -11.05 -16.00
CA GLU A 34 6.10 -9.81 -15.94
C GLU A 34 6.22 -9.31 -14.48
N TYR A 35 6.83 -10.10 -13.63
CA TYR A 35 6.89 -9.84 -12.17
C TYR A 35 7.62 -8.54 -11.84
N GLY A 36 8.67 -8.19 -12.58
CA GLY A 36 9.38 -6.92 -12.41
C GLY A 36 8.49 -5.71 -12.64
N LEU A 37 7.59 -5.78 -13.63
CA LEU A 37 6.61 -4.72 -13.88
C LEU A 37 5.56 -4.63 -12.78
N ALA A 38 5.07 -5.77 -12.27
CA ALA A 38 4.12 -5.80 -11.17
C ALA A 38 4.71 -5.16 -9.90
N ILE A 39 5.93 -5.54 -9.52
CA ILE A 39 6.62 -4.99 -8.35
C ILE A 39 6.95 -3.52 -8.55
N GLY A 40 7.47 -3.16 -9.73
CA GLY A 40 7.78 -1.77 -10.07
C GLY A 40 6.55 -0.86 -10.00
N ASN A 41 5.38 -1.33 -10.40
CA ASN A 41 4.12 -0.61 -10.28
C ASN A 41 3.74 -0.35 -8.81
N ILE A 42 3.88 -1.36 -7.94
CA ILE A 42 3.57 -1.23 -6.50
C ILE A 42 4.53 -0.23 -5.83
N VAL A 43 5.83 -0.43 -6.00
CA VAL A 43 6.85 0.45 -5.39
C VAL A 43 6.77 1.86 -5.96
N GLY A 44 6.61 1.97 -7.28
CA GLY A 44 6.51 3.26 -7.98
C GLY A 44 5.29 4.06 -7.54
N SER A 45 4.12 3.44 -7.41
CA SER A 45 2.92 4.12 -6.93
C SER A 45 3.04 4.57 -5.48
N ASN A 46 3.67 3.78 -4.60
CA ASN A 46 3.93 4.20 -3.22
C ASN A 46 4.85 5.42 -3.17
N ILE A 47 5.94 5.43 -3.94
CA ILE A 47 6.86 6.57 -4.02
C ILE A 47 6.15 7.79 -4.59
N PHE A 48 5.39 7.63 -5.66
CA PHE A 48 4.62 8.71 -6.28
C PHE A 48 3.62 9.31 -5.29
N ASN A 49 2.85 8.49 -4.60
CA ASN A 49 1.87 8.95 -3.62
C ASN A 49 2.53 9.69 -2.45
N LEU A 50 3.67 9.19 -1.96
CA LEU A 50 4.37 9.81 -0.86
C LEU A 50 5.04 11.14 -1.27
N LEU A 51 5.77 11.17 -2.36
CA LEU A 51 6.57 12.33 -2.75
C LEU A 51 5.77 13.35 -3.56
N ALA A 52 5.03 12.92 -4.59
CA ALA A 52 4.30 13.84 -5.45
C ALA A 52 2.96 14.26 -4.82
N VAL A 53 2.11 13.32 -4.42
CA VAL A 53 0.76 13.66 -3.94
C VAL A 53 0.83 14.37 -2.60
N ILE A 54 1.51 13.80 -1.60
CA ILE A 54 1.63 14.41 -0.27
C ILE A 54 2.52 15.65 -0.34
N GLY A 55 3.63 15.61 -1.09
CA GLY A 55 4.53 16.73 -1.23
C GLY A 55 3.88 17.95 -1.87
N ILE A 56 3.15 17.78 -2.97
CA ILE A 56 2.42 18.86 -3.64
C ILE A 56 1.28 19.38 -2.76
N ALA A 57 0.51 18.49 -2.13
CA ALA A 57 -0.57 18.90 -1.24
C ALA A 57 -0.05 19.76 -0.08
N ALA A 58 1.05 19.36 0.56
CA ALA A 58 1.68 20.10 1.64
C ALA A 58 2.29 21.44 1.17
N ALA A 59 2.75 21.52 -0.07
CA ALA A 59 3.27 22.77 -0.65
C ALA A 59 2.14 23.78 -0.94
N ILE A 60 0.94 23.30 -1.28
CA ILE A 60 -0.23 24.17 -1.54
C ILE A 60 -0.86 24.59 -0.21
N GLU A 61 -1.14 23.65 0.66
CA GLU A 61 -1.74 23.90 1.97
C GLU A 61 -1.09 23.00 3.03
N PRO A 62 -0.17 23.53 3.85
CA PRO A 62 0.44 22.77 4.92
C PRO A 62 -0.61 22.32 5.94
N ALA A 63 -0.86 21.01 6.03
CA ALA A 63 -1.77 20.43 6.99
C ALA A 63 -0.99 19.74 8.12
N SER A 64 -1.44 19.90 9.36
CA SER A 64 -0.93 19.11 10.46
C SER A 64 -1.51 17.68 10.39
N LEU A 65 -0.63 16.71 10.17
CA LEU A 65 -1.04 15.30 10.23
C LEU A 65 -1.16 14.85 11.68
N PRO A 66 -2.20 14.09 12.05
CA PRO A 66 -2.26 13.46 13.34
C PRO A 66 -1.02 12.61 13.61
N PRO A 67 -0.46 12.61 14.83
CA PRO A 67 0.73 11.81 15.16
C PRO A 67 0.58 10.32 14.86
N SER A 68 -0.63 9.78 14.97
CA SER A 68 -0.95 8.38 14.61
C SER A 68 -0.73 8.07 13.12
N VAL A 69 -0.98 9.03 12.23
CA VAL A 69 -0.75 8.85 10.79
C VAL A 69 0.75 8.74 10.51
N LEU A 70 1.55 9.60 11.12
CA LEU A 70 3.00 9.59 10.94
C LEU A 70 3.66 8.37 11.56
N SER A 71 3.26 7.99 12.79
CA SER A 71 3.93 6.94 13.55
C SER A 71 3.48 5.52 13.16
N LEU A 72 2.23 5.33 12.76
CA LEU A 72 1.69 4.01 12.45
C LEU A 72 1.55 3.78 10.94
N HIS A 73 0.74 4.59 10.26
CA HIS A 73 0.37 4.31 8.87
C HIS A 73 1.55 4.46 7.90
N ILE A 74 2.33 5.52 8.03
CA ILE A 74 3.52 5.72 7.19
C ILE A 74 4.59 4.67 7.50
N PHE A 75 4.79 4.36 8.79
CA PHE A 75 5.74 3.32 9.19
C PHE A 75 5.36 1.94 8.61
N VAL A 76 4.10 1.55 8.71
CA VAL A 76 3.60 0.28 8.15
C VAL A 76 3.77 0.26 6.64
N MET A 77 3.41 1.33 5.93
CA MET A 77 3.58 1.42 4.47
C MET A 77 5.05 1.26 4.07
N VAL A 78 5.97 1.97 4.73
CA VAL A 78 7.41 1.86 4.45
C VAL A 78 7.92 0.46 4.78
N ALA A 79 7.50 -0.12 5.91
CA ALA A 79 7.89 -1.46 6.31
C ALA A 79 7.44 -2.52 5.29
N PHE A 80 6.18 -2.46 4.82
CA PHE A 80 5.68 -3.36 3.76
C PHE A 80 6.46 -3.19 2.45
N THR A 81 6.76 -1.96 2.06
CA THR A 81 7.55 -1.67 0.85
C THR A 81 8.96 -2.25 0.94
N LEU A 82 9.62 -2.07 2.10
CA LEU A 82 10.96 -2.64 2.33
C LEU A 82 10.96 -4.16 2.38
N VAL A 83 9.95 -4.76 3.02
CA VAL A 83 9.78 -6.22 3.05
C VAL A 83 9.56 -6.76 1.65
N LEU A 84 8.67 -6.16 0.86
CA LEU A 84 8.44 -6.53 -0.53
C LEU A 84 9.73 -6.44 -1.33
N PHE A 85 10.47 -5.34 -1.19
CA PHE A 85 11.74 -5.15 -1.88
C PHE A 85 12.78 -6.20 -1.46
N ALA A 86 12.89 -6.50 -0.17
CA ALA A 86 13.82 -7.51 0.35
C ALA A 86 13.47 -8.92 -0.14
N MET A 87 12.16 -9.26 -0.18
CA MET A 87 11.69 -10.57 -0.67
C MET A 87 11.88 -10.74 -2.17
N THR A 88 11.88 -9.65 -2.93
CA THR A 88 12.04 -9.67 -4.39
C THR A 88 13.48 -9.46 -4.82
N TYR A 89 14.35 -9.05 -3.89
CA TYR A 89 15.78 -8.88 -4.17
C TYR A 89 16.46 -10.25 -4.23
N ASP A 90 16.70 -10.72 -5.45
CA ASP A 90 17.41 -11.97 -5.68
C ASP A 90 18.82 -11.67 -6.20
N TYR A 91 19.82 -12.31 -5.60
CA TYR A 91 21.22 -12.19 -6.02
C TYR A 91 21.46 -12.68 -7.46
N ASP A 92 20.56 -13.50 -8.01
CA ASP A 92 20.64 -14.05 -9.36
C ASP A 92 19.85 -13.26 -10.42
N GLY A 93 19.31 -12.09 -10.09
CA GLY A 93 18.62 -11.19 -11.03
C GLY A 93 17.24 -11.64 -11.48
N LYS A 94 16.64 -12.63 -10.84
CA LYS A 94 15.27 -13.06 -11.06
C LYS A 94 14.40 -12.63 -9.89
N ALA A 95 13.82 -11.45 -9.98
CA ALA A 95 12.82 -11.01 -9.00
C ALA A 95 11.60 -11.95 -9.05
N GLN A 96 11.51 -12.88 -8.13
CA GLN A 96 10.39 -13.82 -8.02
C GLN A 96 9.88 -13.83 -6.58
N LEU A 97 8.59 -13.57 -6.44
CA LEU A 97 7.88 -13.76 -5.19
C LEU A 97 7.23 -15.15 -5.19
N SER A 98 7.50 -15.95 -4.18
CA SER A 98 6.86 -17.26 -4.02
C SER A 98 5.39 -17.07 -3.63
N ARG A 99 4.57 -18.10 -3.92
CA ARG A 99 3.14 -18.09 -3.53
C ARG A 99 2.95 -17.97 -2.02
N LEU A 100 3.86 -18.55 -1.23
CA LEU A 100 3.81 -18.49 0.23
C LEU A 100 4.12 -17.08 0.74
N GLU A 101 5.12 -16.43 0.18
CA GLU A 101 5.47 -15.05 0.50
C GLU A 101 4.34 -14.09 0.14
N GLY A 102 3.74 -14.25 -1.05
CA GLY A 102 2.56 -13.47 -1.46
C GLY A 102 1.37 -13.68 -0.52
N LEU A 103 1.10 -14.92 -0.10
CA LEU A 103 0.06 -15.22 0.87
C LEU A 103 0.34 -14.60 2.23
N ALA A 104 1.59 -14.63 2.70
CA ALA A 104 1.99 -14.01 3.97
C ALA A 104 1.78 -12.49 3.94
N LEU A 105 2.15 -11.82 2.86
CA LEU A 105 1.91 -10.38 2.67
C LEU A 105 0.42 -10.06 2.63
N PHE A 106 -0.39 -10.87 1.94
CA PHE A 106 -1.84 -10.69 1.88
C PHE A 106 -2.51 -10.86 3.25
N LEU A 107 -2.12 -11.87 4.02
CA LEU A 107 -2.63 -12.06 5.38
C LEU A 107 -2.20 -10.92 6.32
N ALA A 108 -0.98 -10.42 6.19
CA ALA A 108 -0.52 -9.25 6.95
C ALA A 108 -1.31 -7.98 6.59
N PHE A 109 -1.65 -7.79 5.31
CA PHE A 109 -2.53 -6.71 4.85
C PHE A 109 -3.93 -6.82 5.49
N LEU A 110 -4.56 -7.98 5.44
CA LEU A 110 -5.88 -8.19 6.05
C LEU A 110 -5.85 -7.95 7.58
N ALA A 111 -4.79 -8.38 8.26
CA ALA A 111 -4.62 -8.15 9.68
C ALA A 111 -4.48 -6.66 10.02
N TYR A 112 -3.72 -5.92 9.20
CA TYR A 112 -3.55 -4.48 9.37
C TYR A 112 -4.87 -3.72 9.13
N ASP A 113 -5.57 -4.02 8.04
CA ASP A 113 -6.87 -3.40 7.74
C ASP A 113 -7.91 -3.70 8.83
N GLY A 114 -7.97 -4.94 9.29
CA GLY A 114 -8.84 -5.33 10.40
C GLY A 114 -8.53 -4.56 11.69
N TYR A 115 -7.24 -4.35 11.99
CA TYR A 115 -6.81 -3.55 13.14
C TYR A 115 -7.22 -2.08 13.00
N VAL A 116 -7.00 -1.47 11.83
CA VAL A 116 -7.37 -0.07 11.57
C VAL A 116 -8.88 0.12 11.66
N ILE A 117 -9.66 -0.79 11.09
CA ILE A 117 -11.13 -0.74 11.15
C ILE A 117 -11.61 -0.86 12.59
N ALA A 118 -11.06 -1.81 13.35
CA ALA A 118 -11.45 -2.03 14.75
C ALA A 118 -11.15 -0.83 15.67
N GLN A 119 -10.09 -0.08 15.39
CA GLN A 119 -9.78 1.15 16.14
C GLN A 119 -10.67 2.34 15.80
N ASN A 120 -11.29 2.35 14.64
CA ASN A 120 -12.11 3.47 14.16
C ASN A 120 -13.62 3.19 14.18
N MET A 121 -14.04 2.02 14.66
CA MET A 121 -15.44 1.67 14.95
C MET A 121 -15.79 1.96 16.40
#